data_a2e12fb7c130d4d4ee2a7328b8dca501
#
_entry.id   a2e12fb7c130d4d4ee2a7328b8dca501
#
_cell.length_a   1.000
_cell.length_b   1.000
_cell.length_c   1.000
_cell.angle_alpha   90.00
_cell.angle_beta   90.00
_cell.angle_gamma   90.00
#
_symmetry.space_group_name_H-M   'P 1'
#
loop_
_entity.id
_entity.type
_entity.pdbx_description
1 polymer ?
#
loop_
_entity_poly.entity_id
_entity_poly.type
_entity_poly.pdbx_seq_one_letter_code
_entity_poly.pdbx_strand_id
1 'polypeptide(L)'
;MLHQAHSTTGQVGIALRQLGHQVQIVRPLVGQRIPRQIDRFDGLIVFGGPMSANDDHLLGIRTELQLIERWMRMDRPVWGICLGAQLMARVLGASVYTHPDDQVEIGWYPMQPVGRGKRIFGPLTHVYQWHREGFELPHGAIRLASGVVGGLFREQAYIVGQHAFATQFHPEMHPKMMHRWLTRAGHMLELPGAMNVDNHRGGLARYYPKQSQWLKRTLDRWLSSNM
;
A
#
# COMPACT_ATOMS: atom_id res chain seq x y z
N MET A 1 10.94 -2.08 0.35
CA MET A 1 11.05 -2.65 -1.00
C MET A 1 10.41 -1.72 -2.00
N LEU A 2 11.05 -1.44 -3.12
CA LEU A 2 10.53 -0.63 -4.24
C LEU A 2 10.70 -1.39 -5.55
N HIS A 3 9.81 -1.20 -6.52
CA HIS A 3 9.70 -2.06 -7.71
C HIS A 3 10.30 -1.44 -8.99
N GLN A 4 10.54 -0.13 -9.01
CA GLN A 4 11.08 0.58 -10.17
C GLN A 4 12.30 1.43 -9.78
N ALA A 5 13.22 1.66 -10.71
CA ALA A 5 14.46 2.42 -10.48
C ALA A 5 14.18 3.85 -9.97
N HIS A 6 13.11 4.48 -10.46
CA HIS A 6 12.75 5.86 -10.15
C HIS A 6 11.71 6.00 -9.01
N SER A 7 11.21 4.91 -8.47
CA SER A 7 10.27 4.93 -7.34
C SER A 7 10.97 5.39 -6.06
N THR A 8 10.22 6.08 -5.22
CA THR A 8 10.70 6.60 -3.93
C THR A 8 9.77 6.18 -2.81
N THR A 9 10.25 6.23 -1.59
CA THR A 9 9.49 5.91 -0.37
C THR A 9 8.47 6.98 0.02
N GLY A 10 8.43 8.11 -0.71
CA GLY A 10 7.49 9.19 -0.47
C GLY A 10 7.45 9.67 0.98
N GLN A 11 6.25 10.02 1.45
CA GLN A 11 6.02 10.49 2.83
C GLN A 11 6.33 9.42 3.88
N VAL A 12 6.19 8.14 3.56
CA VAL A 12 6.54 7.05 4.48
C VAL A 12 8.03 7.11 4.85
N GLY A 13 8.90 7.19 3.86
CA GLY A 13 10.34 7.27 4.13
C GLY A 13 10.78 8.59 4.76
N ILE A 14 10.09 9.70 4.47
CA ILE A 14 10.33 10.99 5.12
C ILE A 14 9.95 10.88 6.61
N ALA A 15 8.75 10.38 6.91
CA ALA A 15 8.26 10.26 8.28
C ALA A 15 9.11 9.29 9.12
N LEU A 16 9.53 8.14 8.56
CA LEU A 16 10.43 7.22 9.24
C LEU A 16 11.75 7.89 9.65
N ARG A 17 12.39 8.66 8.75
CA ARG A 17 13.62 9.39 9.08
C ARG A 17 13.38 10.48 10.12
N GLN A 18 12.24 11.16 10.08
CA GLN A 18 11.87 12.15 11.12
C GLN A 18 11.65 11.52 12.49
N LEU A 19 11.24 10.24 12.54
CA LEU A 19 11.13 9.43 13.75
C LEU A 19 12.50 8.82 14.19
N GLY A 20 13.59 9.11 13.47
CA GLY A 20 14.94 8.62 13.81
C GLY A 20 15.30 7.26 13.22
N HIS A 21 14.46 6.67 12.37
CA HIS A 21 14.75 5.37 11.77
C HIS A 21 15.68 5.46 10.57
N GLN A 22 16.57 4.48 10.43
CA GLN A 22 17.36 4.28 9.23
C GLN A 22 16.54 3.53 8.18
N VAL A 23 16.53 4.03 6.95
CA VAL A 23 15.75 3.44 5.84
C VAL A 23 16.71 2.90 4.79
N GLN A 24 16.79 1.56 4.70
CA GLN A 24 17.47 0.89 3.59
C GLN A 24 16.47 0.59 2.47
N ILE A 25 16.79 1.00 1.24
CA ILE A 25 15.96 0.76 0.05
C ILE A 25 16.55 -0.41 -0.73
N VAL A 26 15.69 -1.36 -1.10
CA VAL A 26 16.04 -2.51 -1.95
C VAL A 26 15.05 -2.60 -3.11
N ARG A 27 15.54 -2.88 -4.31
CA ARG A 27 14.75 -2.97 -5.57
C ARG A 27 15.02 -4.29 -6.29
N PRO A 28 14.39 -5.41 -5.89
CA PRO A 28 14.66 -6.73 -6.48
C PRO A 28 14.35 -6.82 -7.98
N LEU A 29 13.27 -6.17 -8.41
CA LEU A 29 12.86 -6.12 -9.82
C LEU A 29 13.84 -5.33 -10.73
N VAL A 30 14.77 -4.57 -10.15
CA VAL A 30 15.85 -3.87 -10.85
C VAL A 30 17.21 -4.53 -10.61
N GLY A 31 17.21 -5.78 -10.16
CA GLY A 31 18.41 -6.60 -9.98
C GLY A 31 19.15 -6.41 -8.64
N GLN A 32 18.61 -5.62 -7.70
CA GLN A 32 19.24 -5.51 -6.38
C GLN A 32 18.94 -6.75 -5.53
N ARG A 33 19.98 -7.29 -4.91
CA ARG A 33 19.83 -8.46 -4.04
C ARG A 33 19.20 -8.06 -2.70
N ILE A 34 18.28 -8.90 -2.22
CA ILE A 34 17.77 -8.82 -0.86
C ILE A 34 18.92 -9.15 0.12
N PRO A 35 19.09 -8.37 1.20
CA PRO A 35 20.09 -8.68 2.24
C PRO A 35 19.87 -10.08 2.81
N ARG A 36 20.96 -10.83 3.01
CA ARG A 36 20.89 -12.18 3.58
C ARG A 36 20.42 -12.19 5.03
N GLN A 37 20.87 -11.20 5.81
CA GLN A 37 20.52 -11.01 7.22
C GLN A 37 19.32 -10.08 7.32
N ILE A 38 18.12 -10.60 7.09
CA ILE A 38 16.88 -9.82 7.19
C ILE A 38 16.46 -9.57 8.65
N ASP A 39 16.93 -10.37 9.58
CA ASP A 39 16.69 -10.31 11.02
C ASP A 39 17.28 -9.06 11.71
N ARG A 40 18.22 -8.38 11.05
CA ARG A 40 18.78 -7.12 11.53
C ARG A 40 17.88 -5.89 11.34
N PHE A 41 16.78 -6.02 10.60
CA PHE A 41 15.83 -4.92 10.37
C PHE A 41 14.65 -5.05 11.32
N ASP A 42 14.16 -3.92 11.82
CA ASP A 42 13.02 -3.86 12.76
C ASP A 42 11.66 -3.91 12.05
N GLY A 43 11.60 -3.53 10.78
CA GLY A 43 10.38 -3.54 9.98
C GLY A 43 10.63 -3.66 8.49
N LEU A 44 9.64 -4.18 7.78
CA LEU A 44 9.63 -4.30 6.33
C LEU A 44 8.45 -3.52 5.75
N ILE A 45 8.71 -2.66 4.77
CA ILE A 45 7.66 -2.01 3.98
C ILE A 45 7.81 -2.42 2.52
N VAL A 46 6.75 -2.99 1.96
CA VAL A 46 6.64 -3.36 0.55
C VAL A 46 5.69 -2.39 -0.12
N PHE A 47 6.20 -1.57 -1.01
CA PHE A 47 5.44 -0.49 -1.67
C PHE A 47 4.63 -0.97 -2.88
N GLY A 48 3.93 -0.05 -3.51
CA GLY A 48 3.25 -0.25 -4.79
C GLY A 48 4.20 -0.37 -5.98
N GLY A 49 3.69 -0.89 -7.07
CA GLY A 49 4.40 -1.06 -8.34
C GLY A 49 3.43 -1.34 -9.49
N PRO A 50 3.87 -1.23 -10.76
CA PRO A 50 3.02 -1.45 -11.93
C PRO A 50 2.84 -2.94 -12.30
N MET A 51 3.50 -3.86 -11.57
CA MET A 51 3.37 -5.29 -11.77
C MET A 51 2.08 -5.80 -11.12
N SER A 52 1.57 -6.93 -11.62
CA SER A 52 0.58 -7.71 -10.88
C SER A 52 1.25 -8.52 -9.77
N ALA A 53 0.55 -8.68 -8.65
CA ALA A 53 0.96 -9.65 -7.64
C ALA A 53 0.94 -11.09 -8.19
N ASN A 54 0.24 -11.34 -9.31
CA ASN A 54 0.15 -12.63 -9.99
C ASN A 54 1.24 -12.85 -11.06
N ASP A 55 2.18 -11.94 -11.21
CA ASP A 55 3.28 -12.06 -12.19
C ASP A 55 4.36 -13.06 -11.72
N ASP A 56 3.99 -14.32 -11.52
CA ASP A 56 4.88 -15.38 -11.04
C ASP A 56 6.03 -15.69 -12.03
N HIS A 57 5.93 -15.25 -13.27
CA HIS A 57 7.02 -15.33 -14.25
C HIS A 57 8.18 -14.38 -13.90
N LEU A 58 7.94 -13.31 -13.14
CA LEU A 58 8.96 -12.39 -12.69
C LEU A 58 9.69 -12.92 -11.45
N LEU A 59 11.01 -13.13 -11.58
CA LEU A 59 11.84 -13.61 -10.48
C LEU A 59 11.75 -12.66 -9.25
N GLY A 60 11.65 -11.35 -9.49
CA GLY A 60 11.51 -10.36 -8.41
C GLY A 60 10.25 -10.57 -7.58
N ILE A 61 9.09 -10.82 -8.23
CA ILE A 61 7.82 -11.09 -7.54
C ILE A 61 7.92 -12.37 -6.70
N ARG A 62 8.45 -13.48 -7.27
CA ARG A 62 8.66 -14.71 -6.50
C ARG A 62 9.57 -14.49 -5.28
N THR A 63 10.64 -13.74 -5.47
CA THR A 63 11.60 -13.44 -4.39
C THR A 63 10.94 -12.59 -3.29
N GLU A 64 10.07 -11.66 -3.65
CA GLU A 64 9.34 -10.85 -2.69
C GLU A 64 8.28 -11.65 -1.93
N LEU A 65 7.55 -12.54 -2.60
CA LEU A 65 6.62 -13.46 -1.93
C LEU A 65 7.34 -14.31 -0.87
N GLN A 66 8.50 -14.90 -1.22
CA GLN A 66 9.31 -15.67 -0.27
C GLN A 66 9.83 -14.83 0.89
N LEU A 67 10.24 -13.58 0.62
CA LEU A 67 10.68 -12.66 1.67
C LEU A 67 9.54 -12.32 2.63
N ILE A 68 8.37 -11.95 2.10
CA ILE A 68 7.19 -11.58 2.89
C ILE A 68 6.77 -12.77 3.76
N GLU A 69 6.69 -13.97 3.19
CA GLU A 69 6.36 -15.20 3.93
C GLU A 69 7.34 -15.45 5.07
N ARG A 70 8.64 -15.40 4.79
CA ARG A 70 9.67 -15.55 5.82
C ARG A 70 9.57 -14.46 6.88
N TRP A 71 9.32 -13.21 6.49
CA TRP A 71 9.20 -12.08 7.41
C TRP A 71 8.01 -12.22 8.35
N MET A 72 6.85 -12.61 7.82
CA MET A 72 5.64 -12.84 8.61
C MET A 72 5.81 -13.98 9.63
N ARG A 73 6.54 -15.05 9.25
CA ARG A 73 6.89 -16.13 10.21
C ARG A 73 7.77 -15.67 11.36
N MET A 74 8.53 -14.59 11.19
CA MET A 74 9.35 -14.00 12.27
C MET A 74 8.54 -13.12 13.23
N ASP A 75 7.24 -12.95 12.99
CA ASP A 75 6.31 -12.10 13.74
C ASP A 75 6.84 -10.68 13.94
N ARG A 76 7.37 -10.09 12.86
CA ARG A 76 7.93 -8.74 12.84
C ARG A 76 7.06 -7.78 12.06
N PRO A 77 7.13 -6.46 12.34
CA PRO A 77 6.34 -5.47 11.63
C PRO A 77 6.56 -5.52 10.12
N VAL A 78 5.47 -5.75 9.37
CA VAL A 78 5.43 -5.65 7.92
C VAL A 78 4.25 -4.79 7.48
N TRP A 79 4.49 -3.89 6.56
CA TRP A 79 3.44 -3.05 5.95
C TRP A 79 3.46 -3.21 4.43
N GLY A 80 2.39 -3.80 3.89
CA GLY A 80 2.14 -3.85 2.46
C GLY A 80 1.32 -2.64 1.99
N ILE A 81 1.78 -1.99 0.93
CA ILE A 81 1.11 -0.83 0.31
C ILE A 81 0.79 -1.17 -1.15
N CYS A 82 -0.46 -1.11 -1.56
CA CYS A 82 -0.96 -1.41 -2.89
C CYS A 82 -0.48 -2.79 -3.36
N LEU A 83 0.44 -2.91 -4.33
CA LEU A 83 1.04 -4.19 -4.71
C LEU A 83 1.59 -4.97 -3.50
N GLY A 84 2.21 -4.29 -2.54
CA GLY A 84 2.70 -4.92 -1.32
C GLY A 84 1.58 -5.55 -0.48
N ALA A 85 0.40 -4.92 -0.41
CA ALA A 85 -0.77 -5.47 0.26
C ALA A 85 -1.32 -6.70 -0.48
N GLN A 86 -1.32 -6.67 -1.80
CA GLN A 86 -1.72 -7.77 -2.68
C GLN A 86 -0.75 -8.97 -2.56
N LEU A 87 0.57 -8.72 -2.53
CA LEU A 87 1.57 -9.76 -2.29
C LEU A 87 1.41 -10.42 -0.91
N MET A 88 1.15 -9.63 0.13
CA MET A 88 0.83 -10.16 1.46
C MET A 88 -0.45 -10.99 1.44
N ALA A 89 -1.50 -10.56 0.74
CA ALA A 89 -2.74 -11.31 0.59
C ALA A 89 -2.48 -12.67 -0.08
N ARG A 90 -1.68 -12.72 -1.15
CA ARG A 90 -1.28 -13.97 -1.82
C ARG A 90 -0.48 -14.91 -0.91
N VAL A 91 0.47 -14.39 -0.15
CA VAL A 91 1.24 -15.18 0.83
C VAL A 91 0.30 -15.85 1.85
N LEU A 92 -0.81 -15.20 2.16
CA LEU A 92 -1.84 -15.70 3.08
C LEU A 92 -2.93 -16.55 2.39
N GLY A 93 -2.74 -16.87 1.09
CA GLY A 93 -3.64 -17.72 0.32
C GLY A 93 -4.88 -17.05 -0.25
N ALA A 94 -4.96 -15.71 -0.21
CA ALA A 94 -6.07 -14.97 -0.80
C ALA A 94 -5.82 -14.65 -2.29
N SER A 95 -6.90 -14.49 -3.06
CA SER A 95 -6.86 -14.14 -4.47
C SER A 95 -6.57 -12.65 -4.66
N VAL A 96 -5.85 -12.33 -5.73
CA VAL A 96 -5.71 -10.97 -6.28
C VAL A 96 -6.39 -10.95 -7.64
N TYR A 97 -7.24 -9.97 -7.89
CA TYR A 97 -8.15 -9.94 -9.03
C TYR A 97 -8.29 -8.54 -9.64
N THR A 98 -8.62 -8.47 -10.92
CA THR A 98 -9.10 -7.27 -11.61
C THR A 98 -10.61 -7.14 -11.46
N HIS A 99 -11.14 -5.91 -11.55
CA HIS A 99 -12.57 -5.70 -11.57
C HIS A 99 -13.18 -6.34 -12.85
N PRO A 100 -14.36 -7.00 -12.77
CA PRO A 100 -14.98 -7.66 -13.94
C PRO A 100 -15.20 -6.72 -15.14
N ASP A 101 -15.48 -5.45 -14.89
CA ASP A 101 -15.68 -4.42 -15.91
C ASP A 101 -14.42 -3.59 -16.18
N ASP A 102 -13.22 -4.10 -15.90
CA ASP A 102 -11.93 -3.42 -16.04
C ASP A 102 -11.84 -2.04 -15.37
N GLN A 103 -12.69 -1.79 -14.38
CA GLN A 103 -12.68 -0.54 -13.64
C GLN A 103 -11.48 -0.46 -12.70
N VAL A 104 -11.01 0.78 -12.47
CA VAL A 104 -9.86 1.07 -11.63
C VAL A 104 -10.20 2.08 -10.54
N GLU A 105 -9.46 2.06 -9.45
CA GLU A 105 -9.46 3.18 -8.49
C GLU A 105 -8.19 4.01 -8.69
N ILE A 106 -8.33 5.16 -9.35
CA ILE A 106 -7.24 6.12 -9.59
C ILE A 106 -7.74 7.51 -9.20
N GLY A 107 -7.26 8.04 -8.08
CA GLY A 107 -7.71 9.32 -7.51
C GLY A 107 -7.96 9.26 -6.02
N TRP A 108 -8.83 10.15 -5.53
CA TRP A 108 -9.24 10.24 -4.12
C TRP A 108 -10.57 9.52 -3.91
N TYR A 109 -10.49 8.28 -3.43
CA TYR A 109 -11.67 7.44 -3.21
C TYR A 109 -12.12 7.44 -1.75
N PRO A 110 -13.44 7.39 -1.51
CA PRO A 110 -13.96 7.27 -0.16
C PRO A 110 -13.62 5.89 0.43
N MET A 111 -13.31 5.88 1.71
CA MET A 111 -13.00 4.68 2.47
C MET A 111 -13.84 4.66 3.75
N GLN A 112 -14.34 3.49 4.11
CA GLN A 112 -15.11 3.27 5.33
C GLN A 112 -14.30 2.44 6.34
N PRO A 113 -13.76 3.06 7.41
CA PRO A 113 -13.16 2.32 8.52
C PRO A 113 -14.17 1.43 9.24
N VAL A 114 -13.77 0.17 9.53
CA VAL A 114 -14.63 -0.81 10.22
C VAL A 114 -13.94 -1.40 11.44
N GLY A 115 -14.68 -1.83 12.43
CA GLY A 115 -14.14 -2.46 13.64
C GLY A 115 -13.00 -1.65 14.28
N ARG A 116 -11.84 -2.32 14.49
CA ARG A 116 -10.59 -1.70 14.98
C ARG A 116 -10.10 -0.55 14.09
N GLY A 117 -10.38 -0.60 12.79
CA GLY A 117 -9.99 0.44 11.84
C GLY A 117 -10.56 1.81 12.16
N LYS A 118 -11.72 1.92 12.82
CA LYS A 118 -12.27 3.20 13.26
C LYS A 118 -11.28 3.97 14.14
N ARG A 119 -10.60 3.29 15.05
CA ARG A 119 -9.56 3.90 15.91
C ARG A 119 -8.27 4.21 15.14
N ILE A 120 -7.89 3.33 14.22
CA ILE A 120 -6.65 3.45 13.44
C ILE A 120 -6.75 4.61 12.44
N PHE A 121 -7.83 4.65 11.65
CA PHE A 121 -8.01 5.66 10.61
C PHE A 121 -8.60 6.98 11.12
N GLY A 122 -9.37 6.95 12.22
CA GLY A 122 -9.97 8.15 12.80
C GLY A 122 -10.84 8.91 11.79
N PRO A 123 -10.59 10.22 11.56
CA PRO A 123 -11.39 11.03 10.66
C PRO A 123 -11.03 10.91 9.17
N LEU A 124 -10.23 9.89 8.80
CA LEU A 124 -9.83 9.69 7.42
C LEU A 124 -10.99 9.09 6.63
N THR A 125 -11.53 9.85 5.69
CA THR A 125 -12.71 9.47 4.89
C THR A 125 -12.37 9.18 3.44
N HIS A 126 -11.29 9.75 2.92
CA HIS A 126 -10.81 9.55 1.56
C HIS A 126 -9.32 9.25 1.58
N VAL A 127 -8.90 8.40 0.66
CA VAL A 127 -7.52 7.96 0.50
C VAL A 127 -7.12 8.04 -0.97
N TYR A 128 -5.82 8.20 -1.22
CA TYR A 128 -5.32 8.26 -2.59
C TYR A 128 -5.08 6.87 -3.14
N GLN A 129 -5.74 6.55 -4.23
CA GLN A 129 -5.68 5.27 -4.94
C GLN A 129 -4.95 5.41 -6.27
N TRP A 130 -4.28 4.32 -6.68
CA TRP A 130 -3.72 4.15 -8.02
C TRP A 130 -3.54 2.67 -8.30
N HIS A 131 -4.64 1.94 -8.55
CA HIS A 131 -4.58 0.50 -8.78
C HIS A 131 -5.68 0.01 -9.72
N ARG A 132 -5.40 -1.14 -10.36
CA ARG A 132 -6.28 -1.90 -11.24
C ARG A 132 -6.74 -3.21 -10.62
N GLU A 133 -5.99 -3.71 -9.65
CA GLU A 133 -6.25 -4.97 -8.97
C GLU A 133 -6.59 -4.72 -7.52
N GLY A 134 -7.48 -5.56 -7.01
CA GLY A 134 -7.80 -5.69 -5.60
C GLY A 134 -7.43 -7.07 -5.09
N PHE A 135 -7.72 -7.32 -3.83
CA PHE A 135 -7.50 -8.61 -3.19
C PHE A 135 -8.74 -9.04 -2.38
N GLU A 136 -8.89 -10.33 -2.19
CA GLU A 136 -9.82 -10.87 -1.21
C GLU A 136 -9.22 -10.78 0.19
N LEU A 137 -10.08 -10.65 1.22
CA LEU A 137 -9.61 -10.62 2.60
C LEU A 137 -8.98 -11.99 2.95
N PRO A 138 -7.69 -12.04 3.33
CA PRO A 138 -7.05 -13.30 3.69
C PRO A 138 -7.73 -13.97 4.89
N HIS A 139 -7.71 -15.30 4.92
CA HIS A 139 -8.20 -16.05 6.07
C HIS A 139 -7.44 -15.66 7.35
N GLY A 140 -8.16 -15.44 8.43
CA GLY A 140 -7.57 -14.98 9.70
C GLY A 140 -7.20 -13.50 9.77
N ALA A 141 -7.34 -12.75 8.67
CA ALA A 141 -7.13 -11.30 8.67
C ALA A 141 -8.36 -10.56 9.25
N ILE A 142 -8.08 -9.46 9.92
CA ILE A 142 -9.10 -8.53 10.41
C ILE A 142 -9.20 -7.37 9.41
N ARG A 143 -10.38 -7.19 8.79
CA ARG A 143 -10.65 -6.00 7.96
C ARG A 143 -10.62 -4.76 8.82
N LEU A 144 -9.87 -3.76 8.38
CA LEU A 144 -9.75 -2.46 9.05
C LEU A 144 -10.50 -1.36 8.28
N ALA A 145 -10.55 -1.48 6.95
CA ALA A 145 -11.30 -0.57 6.12
C ALA A 145 -11.84 -1.27 4.87
N SER A 146 -13.01 -0.84 4.44
CA SER A 146 -13.64 -1.25 3.18
C SER A 146 -13.84 -0.05 2.25
N GLY A 147 -14.02 -0.32 0.96
CA GLY A 147 -14.69 0.62 0.06
C GLY A 147 -16.13 0.89 0.53
N VAL A 148 -16.71 1.99 0.07
CA VAL A 148 -18.12 2.27 0.35
C VAL A 148 -19.03 1.29 -0.39
N VAL A 149 -20.27 1.19 0.04
CA VAL A 149 -21.30 0.38 -0.64
C VAL A 149 -21.43 0.85 -2.09
N GLY A 150 -21.31 -0.07 -3.04
CA GLY A 150 -21.27 0.24 -4.46
C GLY A 150 -19.92 0.73 -4.99
N GLY A 151 -18.86 0.74 -4.13
CA GLY A 151 -17.49 1.00 -4.57
C GLY A 151 -16.89 -0.17 -5.35
N LEU A 152 -15.81 0.11 -6.08
CA LEU A 152 -15.21 -0.83 -7.02
C LEU A 152 -14.48 -1.99 -6.35
N PHE A 153 -13.73 -1.68 -5.29
CA PHE A 153 -12.95 -2.68 -4.55
C PHE A 153 -13.31 -2.65 -3.06
N ARG A 154 -13.69 -3.82 -2.55
CA ARG A 154 -14.17 -3.92 -1.16
C ARG A 154 -13.06 -3.76 -0.14
N GLU A 155 -11.93 -4.43 -0.35
CA GLU A 155 -10.88 -4.52 0.67
C GLU A 155 -9.90 -3.35 0.52
N GLN A 156 -9.88 -2.47 1.52
CA GLN A 156 -9.04 -1.26 1.50
C GLN A 156 -7.90 -1.32 2.51
N ALA A 157 -8.08 -2.04 3.63
CA ALA A 157 -7.02 -2.28 4.61
C ALA A 157 -7.36 -3.47 5.49
N TYR A 158 -6.31 -4.22 5.88
CA TYR A 158 -6.43 -5.32 6.83
C TYR A 158 -5.18 -5.42 7.72
N ILE A 159 -5.30 -6.23 8.79
CA ILE A 159 -4.20 -6.60 9.66
C ILE A 159 -4.27 -8.09 9.97
N VAL A 160 -3.09 -8.74 10.06
CA VAL A 160 -2.94 -10.11 10.55
C VAL A 160 -2.07 -10.08 11.79
N GLY A 161 -2.54 -10.70 12.86
CA GLY A 161 -1.88 -10.58 14.17
C GLY A 161 -1.83 -9.14 14.63
N GLN A 162 -0.65 -8.72 15.11
CA GLN A 162 -0.42 -7.33 15.59
C GLN A 162 0.51 -6.52 14.68
N HIS A 163 1.20 -7.17 13.73
CA HIS A 163 2.35 -6.59 13.04
C HIS A 163 2.21 -6.52 11.52
N ALA A 164 1.40 -7.41 10.92
CA ALA A 164 1.25 -7.45 9.48
C ALA A 164 0.08 -6.55 9.04
N PHE A 165 0.40 -5.32 8.66
CA PHE A 165 -0.56 -4.29 8.24
C PHE A 165 -0.55 -4.11 6.73
N ALA A 166 -1.70 -3.95 6.12
CA ALA A 166 -1.86 -3.80 4.68
C ALA A 166 -2.83 -2.68 4.33
N THR A 167 -2.48 -1.88 3.33
CA THR A 167 -3.32 -0.82 2.76
C THR A 167 -3.33 -0.92 1.24
N GLN A 168 -4.51 -0.95 0.60
CA GLN A 168 -4.63 -0.91 -0.85
C GLN A 168 -4.25 0.46 -1.39
N PHE A 169 -4.54 1.52 -0.67
CA PHE A 169 -4.25 2.90 -1.01
C PHE A 169 -2.79 3.30 -0.75
N HIS A 170 -2.39 4.47 -1.25
CA HIS A 170 -1.04 5.00 -1.22
C HIS A 170 -0.83 6.08 -0.13
N PRO A 171 -0.52 5.70 1.12
CA PRO A 171 -0.22 6.66 2.19
C PRO A 171 1.07 7.44 1.95
N GLU A 172 1.99 6.90 1.16
CA GLU A 172 3.27 7.53 0.82
C GLU A 172 3.15 8.69 -0.17
N MET A 173 1.98 8.82 -0.82
CA MET A 173 1.74 9.86 -1.83
C MET A 173 1.88 11.26 -1.23
N HIS A 174 2.53 12.16 -1.98
CA HIS A 174 2.65 13.58 -1.69
C HIS A 174 2.53 14.41 -2.99
N PRO A 175 2.33 15.75 -2.91
CA PRO A 175 2.00 16.56 -4.09
C PRO A 175 2.94 16.38 -5.30
N LYS A 176 4.27 16.36 -5.07
CA LYS A 176 5.24 16.14 -6.15
C LYS A 176 5.16 14.72 -6.74
N MET A 177 4.82 13.73 -5.92
CA MET A 177 4.63 12.34 -6.39
C MET A 177 3.36 12.21 -7.21
N MET A 178 2.25 12.79 -6.76
CA MET A 178 1.00 12.84 -7.52
C MET A 178 1.21 13.51 -8.89
N HIS A 179 1.84 14.67 -8.92
CA HIS A 179 2.14 15.37 -10.19
C HIS A 179 2.94 14.47 -11.14
N ARG A 180 3.97 13.78 -10.64
CA ARG A 180 4.79 12.86 -11.44
C ARG A 180 3.97 11.68 -11.98
N TRP A 181 3.05 11.12 -11.20
CA TRP A 181 2.18 10.02 -11.64
C TRP A 181 1.21 10.48 -12.71
N LEU A 182 0.57 11.63 -12.53
CA LEU A 182 -0.31 12.25 -13.54
C LEU A 182 0.40 12.51 -14.85
N THR A 183 1.70 12.88 -14.81
CA THR A 183 2.49 13.14 -16.02
C THR A 183 2.95 11.84 -16.70
N ARG A 184 3.43 10.85 -15.94
CA ARG A 184 4.06 9.65 -16.50
C ARG A 184 3.08 8.53 -16.83
N ALA A 185 1.99 8.47 -16.11
CA ALA A 185 0.96 7.45 -16.25
C ALA A 185 -0.42 8.07 -16.56
N GLY A 186 -0.43 9.25 -17.18
CA GLY A 186 -1.66 9.98 -17.53
C GLY A 186 -2.61 9.20 -18.46
N HIS A 187 -2.09 8.30 -19.29
CA HIS A 187 -2.90 7.38 -20.10
C HIS A 187 -3.83 6.50 -19.26
N MET A 188 -3.50 6.23 -18.00
CA MET A 188 -4.37 5.45 -17.11
C MET A 188 -5.62 6.22 -16.66
N LEU A 189 -5.66 7.53 -16.84
CA LEU A 189 -6.83 8.36 -16.50
C LEU A 189 -7.98 8.19 -17.51
N GLU A 190 -7.74 7.51 -18.62
CA GLU A 190 -8.76 7.15 -19.62
C GLU A 190 -9.49 5.85 -19.24
N LEU A 191 -8.99 5.11 -18.24
CA LEU A 191 -9.61 3.86 -17.80
C LEU A 191 -10.92 4.13 -17.03
N PRO A 192 -11.91 3.22 -17.14
CA PRO A 192 -13.15 3.32 -16.39
C PRO A 192 -12.89 3.37 -14.88
N GLY A 193 -13.53 4.31 -14.19
CA GLY A 193 -13.33 4.52 -12.75
C GLY A 193 -12.24 5.53 -12.41
N ALA A 194 -11.30 5.85 -13.30
CA ALA A 194 -10.26 6.84 -13.01
C ALA A 194 -10.83 8.26 -12.92
N MET A 195 -10.36 9.02 -11.94
CA MET A 195 -10.70 10.45 -11.80
C MET A 195 -9.87 11.30 -12.76
N ASN A 196 -10.44 12.40 -13.24
CA ASN A 196 -9.72 13.36 -14.05
C ASN A 196 -8.70 14.19 -13.22
N VAL A 197 -7.82 14.90 -13.91
CA VAL A 197 -6.72 15.68 -13.29
C VAL A 197 -7.22 16.73 -12.28
N ASP A 198 -8.37 17.35 -12.55
CA ASP A 198 -8.92 18.40 -11.66
C ASP A 198 -9.44 17.79 -10.35
N ASN A 199 -10.03 16.60 -10.41
CA ASN A 199 -10.42 15.86 -9.21
C ASN A 199 -9.21 15.45 -8.36
N HIS A 200 -8.10 15.05 -8.97
CA HIS A 200 -6.85 14.80 -8.25
C HIS A 200 -6.34 16.05 -7.53
N ARG A 201 -6.31 17.19 -8.20
CA ARG A 201 -5.85 18.48 -7.64
C ARG A 201 -6.78 18.99 -6.54
N GLY A 202 -8.09 18.97 -6.77
CA GLY A 202 -9.09 19.35 -5.78
C GLY A 202 -9.05 18.48 -4.53
N GLY A 203 -8.92 17.16 -4.73
CA GLY A 203 -8.78 16.20 -3.64
C GLY A 203 -7.48 16.38 -2.85
N LEU A 204 -6.40 16.80 -3.50
CA LEU A 204 -5.12 17.07 -2.83
C LEU A 204 -5.27 18.13 -1.73
N ALA A 205 -5.91 19.25 -2.02
CA ALA A 205 -6.14 20.30 -1.03
C ALA A 205 -7.07 19.84 0.11
N ARG A 206 -8.07 19.01 -0.23
CA ARG A 206 -9.13 18.60 0.70
C ARG A 206 -8.73 17.42 1.59
N TYR A 207 -8.04 16.42 1.08
CA TYR A 207 -7.85 15.13 1.76
C TYR A 207 -6.41 14.85 2.17
N TYR A 208 -5.41 15.33 1.40
CA TYR A 208 -4.01 15.06 1.67
C TYR A 208 -3.53 15.48 3.07
N PRO A 209 -3.91 16.63 3.64
CA PRO A 209 -3.47 17.01 4.98
C PRO A 209 -3.85 15.97 6.04
N LYS A 210 -5.08 15.45 5.97
CA LYS A 210 -5.57 14.41 6.89
C LYS A 210 -4.83 13.08 6.68
N GLN A 211 -4.61 12.67 5.43
CA GLN A 211 -3.87 11.45 5.11
C GLN A 211 -2.41 11.53 5.59
N SER A 212 -1.74 12.65 5.38
CA SER A 212 -0.36 12.88 5.84
C SER A 212 -0.24 12.87 7.37
N GLN A 213 -1.18 13.49 8.07
CA GLN A 213 -1.23 13.48 9.53
C GLN A 213 -1.50 12.07 10.08
N TRP A 214 -2.43 11.35 9.45
CA TRP A 214 -2.73 9.97 9.81
C TRP A 214 -1.50 9.07 9.63
N LEU A 215 -0.79 9.19 8.51
CA LEU A 215 0.41 8.39 8.24
C LEU A 215 1.45 8.50 9.35
N LYS A 216 1.77 9.71 9.79
CA LYS A 216 2.78 9.94 10.86
C LYS A 216 2.41 9.23 12.15
N ARG A 217 1.14 9.33 12.58
CA ARG A 217 0.65 8.64 13.79
C ARG A 217 0.62 7.13 13.64
N THR A 218 0.30 6.65 12.43
CA THR A 218 0.21 5.22 12.16
C THR A 218 1.56 4.55 12.12
N LEU A 219 2.59 5.20 11.55
CA LEU A 219 3.95 4.66 11.52
C LEU A 219 4.51 4.43 12.93
N ASP A 220 4.33 5.38 13.83
CA ASP A 220 4.78 5.25 15.21
C ASP A 220 4.10 4.07 15.92
N ARG A 221 2.78 3.95 15.79
CA ARG A 221 2.02 2.83 16.36
C ARG A 221 2.37 1.48 15.76
N TRP A 222 2.55 1.44 14.44
CA TRP A 222 2.88 0.21 13.73
C TRP A 222 4.25 -0.34 14.15
N LEU A 223 5.27 0.51 14.27
CA LEU A 223 6.60 0.10 14.73
C LEU A 223 6.63 -0.30 16.21
N SER A 224 5.78 0.30 17.05
CA SER A 224 5.66 -0.06 18.47
C SER A 224 4.66 -1.20 18.71
N SER A 225 4.13 -1.84 17.66
CA SER A 225 3.14 -2.92 17.74
C SER A 225 1.84 -2.57 18.50
N ASN A 226 1.43 -1.31 18.43
CA ASN A 226 0.24 -0.78 19.10
C ASN A 226 -0.90 -0.44 18.12
N MET A 227 -1.06 -1.24 17.04
CA MET A 227 -2.09 -1.06 16.01
C MET A 227 -3.52 -1.38 16.49
#